data_b0d220fc33778485cef180001567a4e1
#
_entry.id   b0d220fc33778485cef180001567a4e1
#
_cell.length_a   1.000
_cell.length_b   1.000
_cell.length_c   1.000
_cell.angle_alpha   90.00
_cell.angle_beta   90.00
_cell.angle_gamma   90.00
#
_symmetry.space_group_name_H-M   'P 1'
#
loop_
_entity.id
_entity.type
_entity.pdbx_description
1 polymer ?
#
loop_
_entity_poly.entity_id
_entity_poly.type
_entity_poly.pdbx_seq_one_letter_code
_entity_poly.pdbx_strand_id
1 'polypeptide(L)'
;MEEKNFTKVTPEIESLAEKCRENNRISLDLYDKYEVKRGLRDLNGKGVLTGLTEISEVKSTETDENGISHPCDGKLYYRGYDVEEIIAGFTKDKRYGFEEVTYLLIFGEMPNDEQLADFTELLGYYRCIPPNFVRDIIMKKPSCDIMNAVARSVLMLYSYDDKADDVSIPNVVRQSIQLISQLPLLAVYSYQAYKHSHIGGSLIIHEPDPKMSTAENILHLLRDDGNFTPLEAEILDIALVLHAEHGGGNNSTFTTHVVTSSGTDTYSAVVSSLASLKGPKHGGANLKVVKMFEDIKHNVKNLDDEEELTKYLDAILHKEAFDKTGLIYGMGHAVYSLSDPRARVFKGFVEQLSQEKHREKEFKLMSDVERIAAGLIAKERKIYKGVSANVDFYSGFVYSMLGLPHELYTPIFAVARISGWSAHRIEELINCGKIIRPAYKSISPHNEYTPLSER
;
A
#
# COMPACT_ATOMS: atom_id res chain seq x y z
N MET A 1 10.66 -32.59 29.00
CA MET A 1 9.37 -32.13 28.52
C MET A 1 9.54 -31.84 27.03
N GLU A 2 8.86 -32.52 26.15
CA GLU A 2 8.85 -32.13 24.74
C GLU A 2 8.33 -30.71 24.62
N GLU A 3 9.07 -29.88 23.90
CA GLU A 3 8.69 -28.50 23.67
C GLU A 3 7.40 -28.48 22.83
N LYS A 4 6.30 -27.98 23.41
CA LYS A 4 5.02 -27.94 22.71
C LYS A 4 5.11 -27.06 21.48
N ASN A 5 5.04 -27.65 20.30
CA ASN A 5 5.00 -26.89 19.04
C ASN A 5 3.58 -26.36 18.78
N PHE A 6 3.31 -25.15 19.23
CA PHE A 6 2.01 -24.49 19.10
C PHE A 6 1.66 -24.06 17.67
N THR A 7 2.58 -24.25 16.70
CA THR A 7 2.34 -23.85 15.30
C THR A 7 1.93 -25.02 14.42
N LYS A 8 1.96 -26.25 14.97
CA LYS A 8 1.62 -27.46 14.23
C LYS A 8 0.09 -27.66 14.17
N VAL A 9 -0.43 -27.85 12.96
CA VAL A 9 -1.80 -28.31 12.78
C VAL A 9 -1.85 -29.80 13.12
N THR A 10 -2.65 -30.16 14.12
CA THR A 10 -2.82 -31.56 14.56
C THR A 10 -4.02 -32.20 13.87
N PRO A 11 -4.15 -33.56 13.88
CA PRO A 11 -5.32 -34.23 13.34
C PRO A 11 -6.64 -33.77 13.98
N GLU A 12 -6.65 -33.45 15.28
CA GLU A 12 -7.81 -32.88 15.96
C GLU A 12 -8.21 -31.54 15.39
N ILE A 13 -7.22 -30.65 15.11
CA ILE A 13 -7.46 -29.33 14.49
C ILE A 13 -7.99 -29.51 13.06
N GLU A 14 -7.45 -30.47 12.28
CA GLU A 14 -7.97 -30.78 10.95
C GLU A 14 -9.44 -31.23 11.00
N SER A 15 -9.80 -32.12 11.92
CA SER A 15 -11.19 -32.55 12.11
C SER A 15 -12.14 -31.42 12.49
N LEU A 16 -11.70 -30.53 13.37
CA LEU A 16 -12.48 -29.34 13.74
C LEU A 16 -12.61 -28.35 12.56
N ALA A 17 -11.54 -28.20 11.77
CA ALA A 17 -11.56 -27.36 10.57
C ALA A 17 -12.57 -27.87 9.52
N GLU A 18 -12.73 -29.19 9.36
CA GLU A 18 -13.75 -29.76 8.46
C GLU A 18 -15.16 -29.43 8.94
N LYS A 19 -15.47 -29.59 10.22
CA LYS A 19 -16.74 -29.12 10.79
C LYS A 19 -17.01 -27.65 10.54
N CYS A 20 -15.95 -26.80 10.62
CA CYS A 20 -16.08 -25.39 10.29
C CYS A 20 -16.44 -25.18 8.81
N ARG A 21 -15.82 -25.93 7.88
CA ARG A 21 -16.13 -25.83 6.44
C ARG A 21 -17.57 -26.27 6.12
N GLU A 22 -18.03 -27.34 6.73
CA GLU A 22 -19.39 -27.85 6.53
C GLU A 22 -20.46 -26.88 7.04
N ASN A 23 -20.26 -26.28 8.24
CA ASN A 23 -21.28 -25.51 8.91
C ASN A 23 -21.23 -24.00 8.59
N ASN A 24 -20.23 -23.51 7.85
CA ASN A 24 -20.09 -22.07 7.58
C ASN A 24 -20.21 -21.71 6.08
N ARG A 25 -20.75 -22.61 5.25
CA ARG A 25 -21.00 -22.31 3.83
C ARG A 25 -22.26 -21.49 3.67
N ILE A 26 -22.11 -20.32 3.02
CA ILE A 26 -23.22 -19.49 2.59
C ILE A 26 -23.40 -19.68 1.09
N SER A 27 -24.61 -20.09 0.66
CA SER A 27 -24.91 -20.26 -0.76
C SER A 27 -24.86 -18.91 -1.49
N LEU A 28 -24.31 -18.90 -2.71
CA LEU A 28 -24.10 -17.68 -3.48
C LEU A 28 -25.40 -17.00 -3.89
N ASP A 29 -26.47 -17.77 -4.12
CA ASP A 29 -27.81 -17.26 -4.46
C ASP A 29 -28.43 -16.41 -3.35
N LEU A 30 -28.03 -16.64 -2.09
CA LEU A 30 -28.51 -15.80 -0.98
C LEU A 30 -27.97 -14.39 -1.03
N TYR A 31 -26.77 -14.17 -1.60
CA TYR A 31 -26.24 -12.82 -1.79
C TYR A 31 -27.08 -12.02 -2.79
N ASP A 32 -27.51 -12.67 -3.88
CA ASP A 32 -28.41 -12.06 -4.88
C ASP A 32 -29.81 -11.88 -4.31
N LYS A 33 -30.35 -12.90 -3.63
CA LYS A 33 -31.66 -12.84 -3.00
C LYS A 33 -31.83 -11.68 -2.00
N TYR A 34 -30.78 -11.39 -1.24
CA TYR A 34 -30.79 -10.33 -0.23
C TYR A 34 -30.12 -9.04 -0.71
N GLU A 35 -29.77 -8.94 -2.01
CA GLU A 35 -29.09 -7.79 -2.61
C GLU A 35 -27.85 -7.33 -1.82
N VAL A 36 -27.05 -8.30 -1.34
CA VAL A 36 -25.88 -8.01 -0.50
C VAL A 36 -24.80 -7.32 -1.33
N LYS A 37 -24.38 -6.16 -0.88
CA LYS A 37 -23.30 -5.36 -1.52
C LYS A 37 -21.93 -5.92 -1.14
N ARG A 38 -21.55 -7.05 -1.76
CA ARG A 38 -20.29 -7.74 -1.47
C ARG A 38 -19.10 -6.84 -1.76
N GLY A 39 -18.19 -6.71 -0.78
CA GLY A 39 -17.06 -5.80 -0.88
C GLY A 39 -17.46 -4.32 -0.98
N LEU A 40 -18.65 -3.95 -0.47
CA LEU A 40 -19.25 -2.61 -0.58
C LEU A 40 -19.33 -2.12 -2.03
N ARG A 41 -19.74 -3.05 -2.94
CA ARG A 41 -20.02 -2.71 -4.34
C ARG A 41 -21.41 -3.17 -4.75
N ASP A 42 -22.06 -2.35 -5.54
CA ASP A 42 -23.32 -2.69 -6.22
C ASP A 42 -23.09 -3.77 -7.28
N LEU A 43 -24.16 -4.39 -7.73
CA LEU A 43 -24.13 -5.45 -8.76
C LEU A 43 -23.49 -4.96 -10.07
N ASN A 44 -23.58 -3.67 -10.38
CA ASN A 44 -22.93 -3.04 -11.54
C ASN A 44 -21.43 -2.72 -11.30
N GLY A 45 -20.89 -3.06 -10.12
CA GLY A 45 -19.50 -2.82 -9.74
C GLY A 45 -19.21 -1.42 -9.16
N LYS A 46 -20.20 -0.52 -9.10
CA LYS A 46 -20.05 0.81 -8.49
C LYS A 46 -19.86 0.68 -6.97
N GLY A 47 -18.94 1.44 -6.41
CA GLY A 47 -18.75 1.51 -4.96
C GLY A 47 -19.97 2.06 -4.24
N VAL A 48 -20.31 1.48 -3.10
CA VAL A 48 -21.35 2.04 -2.19
C VAL A 48 -20.77 3.30 -1.54
N LEU A 49 -21.50 4.41 -1.64
CA LEU A 49 -21.10 5.66 -0.97
C LEU A 49 -21.28 5.49 0.55
N THR A 50 -20.17 5.48 1.28
CA THR A 50 -20.17 5.24 2.74
C THR A 50 -19.72 6.45 3.56
N GLY A 51 -19.13 7.47 2.93
CA GLY A 51 -18.65 8.67 3.61
C GLY A 51 -18.33 9.79 2.63
N LEU A 52 -17.96 10.93 3.18
CA LEU A 52 -17.44 12.09 2.46
C LEU A 52 -16.01 12.36 2.92
N THR A 53 -15.19 12.91 2.04
CA THR A 53 -13.80 13.29 2.36
C THR A 53 -13.39 14.51 1.54
N GLU A 54 -12.58 15.36 2.14
CA GLU A 54 -11.86 16.44 1.45
C GLU A 54 -10.42 16.10 1.15
N ILE A 55 -9.92 14.89 1.59
CA ILE A 55 -8.52 14.54 1.53
C ILE A 55 -8.06 14.26 0.11
N SER A 56 -8.86 13.48 -0.65
CA SER A 56 -8.48 13.09 -2.00
C SER A 56 -9.68 12.71 -2.87
N GLU A 57 -9.49 12.87 -4.17
CA GLU A 57 -10.43 12.40 -5.19
C GLU A 57 -9.70 11.49 -6.20
N VAL A 58 -10.33 10.35 -6.50
CA VAL A 58 -9.89 9.43 -7.55
C VAL A 58 -10.92 9.47 -8.67
N LYS A 59 -10.60 10.19 -9.76
CA LYS A 59 -11.51 10.43 -10.89
C LYS A 59 -11.14 9.52 -12.06
N SER A 60 -12.12 8.84 -12.64
CA SER A 60 -11.97 7.97 -13.82
C SER A 60 -13.11 8.08 -14.81
N THR A 61 -14.10 8.92 -14.49
CA THR A 61 -15.25 9.18 -15.35
C THR A 61 -15.60 10.66 -15.32
N GLU A 62 -16.13 11.15 -16.45
CA GLU A 62 -16.72 12.48 -16.56
C GLU A 62 -18.19 12.34 -16.94
N THR A 63 -19.02 13.23 -16.39
CA THR A 63 -20.44 13.28 -16.69
C THR A 63 -20.69 14.40 -17.68
N ASP A 64 -21.30 14.09 -18.83
CA ASP A 64 -21.66 15.07 -19.85
C ASP A 64 -22.86 15.94 -19.44
N GLU A 65 -23.20 16.91 -20.26
CA GLU A 65 -24.33 17.85 -20.05
C GLU A 65 -25.69 17.12 -19.95
N ASN A 66 -25.79 15.87 -20.43
CA ASN A 66 -26.99 15.05 -20.37
C ASN A 66 -27.04 14.13 -19.15
N GLY A 67 -26.05 14.22 -18.26
CA GLY A 67 -25.93 13.36 -17.08
C GLY A 67 -25.39 11.96 -17.37
N ILE A 68 -24.83 11.71 -18.56
CA ILE A 68 -24.26 10.42 -18.94
C ILE A 68 -22.78 10.39 -18.56
N SER A 69 -22.38 9.35 -17.84
CA SER A 69 -21.00 9.18 -17.39
C SER A 69 -20.16 8.45 -18.44
N HIS A 70 -19.06 9.06 -18.84
CA HIS A 70 -18.09 8.53 -19.80
C HIS A 70 -16.75 8.27 -19.12
N PRO A 71 -16.01 7.22 -19.50
CA PRO A 71 -14.63 7.04 -19.04
C PRO A 71 -13.75 8.21 -19.47
N CYS A 72 -12.92 8.69 -18.56
CA CYS A 72 -11.87 9.69 -18.85
C CYS A 72 -10.50 9.16 -18.41
N ASP A 73 -9.44 9.89 -18.78
CA ASP A 73 -8.12 9.65 -18.23
C ASP A 73 -8.16 9.77 -16.70
N GLY A 74 -7.50 8.82 -16.05
CA GLY A 74 -7.45 8.80 -14.60
C GLY A 74 -6.80 10.07 -14.04
N LYS A 75 -7.40 10.63 -13.00
CA LYS A 75 -6.89 11.76 -12.24
C LYS A 75 -6.89 11.42 -10.75
N LEU A 76 -5.88 11.91 -10.06
CA LEU A 76 -5.75 11.82 -8.61
C LEU A 76 -5.52 13.22 -8.06
N TYR A 77 -6.41 13.64 -7.19
CA TYR A 77 -6.32 14.94 -6.54
C TYR A 77 -6.04 14.78 -5.04
N TYR A 78 -5.09 15.54 -4.52
CA TYR A 78 -4.85 15.68 -3.10
C TYR A 78 -5.37 17.06 -2.66
N ARG A 79 -6.39 17.10 -1.81
CA ARG A 79 -7.04 18.35 -1.39
C ARG A 79 -7.42 19.26 -2.56
N GLY A 80 -7.83 18.66 -3.69
CA GLY A 80 -8.21 19.39 -4.90
C GLY A 80 -7.08 19.73 -5.87
N TYR A 81 -5.82 19.49 -5.52
CA TYR A 81 -4.66 19.68 -6.39
C TYR A 81 -4.34 18.40 -7.17
N ASP A 82 -4.14 18.51 -8.48
CA ASP A 82 -3.75 17.37 -9.32
C ASP A 82 -2.34 16.90 -8.95
N VAL A 83 -2.19 15.61 -8.64
CA VAL A 83 -0.91 15.05 -8.20
C VAL A 83 0.18 15.18 -9.28
N GLU A 84 -0.19 15.14 -10.57
CA GLU A 84 0.75 15.32 -11.67
C GLU A 84 1.29 16.77 -11.70
N GLU A 85 0.44 17.77 -11.41
CA GLU A 85 0.85 19.18 -11.31
C GLU A 85 1.71 19.44 -10.07
N ILE A 86 1.39 18.83 -8.94
CA ILE A 86 2.22 18.91 -7.72
C ILE A 86 3.63 18.39 -8.03
N ILE A 87 3.73 17.19 -8.64
CA ILE A 87 5.03 16.58 -8.97
C ILE A 87 5.80 17.44 -9.96
N ALA A 88 5.16 17.92 -11.01
CA ALA A 88 5.79 18.80 -11.98
C ALA A 88 6.31 20.10 -11.33
N GLY A 89 5.59 20.63 -10.33
CA GLY A 89 5.96 21.84 -9.59
C GLY A 89 7.25 21.66 -8.81
N PHE A 90 7.29 20.74 -7.86
CA PHE A 90 8.47 20.56 -7.01
C PHE A 90 9.69 20.02 -7.79
N THR A 91 9.48 19.17 -8.82
CA THR A 91 10.55 18.70 -9.70
C THR A 91 11.19 19.85 -10.47
N LYS A 92 10.38 20.77 -11.01
CA LYS A 92 10.88 21.98 -11.69
C LYS A 92 11.72 22.84 -10.76
N ASP A 93 11.32 22.94 -9.50
CA ASP A 93 12.02 23.70 -8.47
C ASP A 93 13.23 22.95 -7.87
N LYS A 94 13.45 21.68 -8.29
CA LYS A 94 14.49 20.78 -7.77
C LYS A 94 14.39 20.59 -6.25
N ARG A 95 13.17 20.41 -5.76
CA ARG A 95 12.86 20.15 -4.35
C ARG A 95 12.32 18.73 -4.17
N TYR A 96 12.29 18.25 -2.95
CA TYR A 96 11.54 17.06 -2.56
C TYR A 96 10.09 17.45 -2.25
N GLY A 97 9.14 16.57 -2.58
CA GLY A 97 7.71 16.87 -2.50
C GLY A 97 6.97 16.11 -1.42
N PHE A 98 7.54 15.06 -0.82
CA PHE A 98 6.81 14.22 0.13
C PHE A 98 6.40 14.97 1.40
N GLU A 99 7.27 15.80 1.95
CA GLU A 99 6.98 16.63 3.11
C GLU A 99 5.90 17.68 2.79
N GLU A 100 5.96 18.32 1.63
CA GLU A 100 4.95 19.27 1.15
C GLU A 100 3.57 18.61 0.99
N VAL A 101 3.53 17.42 0.37
CA VAL A 101 2.29 16.63 0.20
C VAL A 101 1.76 16.14 1.54
N THR A 102 2.64 15.75 2.46
CA THR A 102 2.24 15.36 3.82
C THR A 102 1.59 16.53 4.56
N TYR A 103 2.16 17.73 4.45
CA TYR A 103 1.58 18.95 4.99
C TYR A 103 0.19 19.22 4.38
N LEU A 104 0.10 19.20 3.06
CA LEU A 104 -1.16 19.42 2.32
C LEU A 104 -2.25 18.44 2.77
N LEU A 105 -1.95 17.14 2.84
CA LEU A 105 -2.93 16.11 3.22
C LEU A 105 -3.45 16.31 4.65
N ILE A 106 -2.56 16.62 5.59
CA ILE A 106 -2.90 16.75 7.02
C ILE A 106 -3.62 18.07 7.31
N PHE A 107 -3.10 19.20 6.79
CA PHE A 107 -3.58 20.53 7.17
C PHE A 107 -4.56 21.14 6.15
N GLY A 108 -4.67 20.58 4.95
CA GLY A 108 -5.67 21.00 3.95
C GLY A 108 -5.31 22.19 3.09
N GLU A 109 -4.09 22.69 3.22
CA GLU A 109 -3.58 23.82 2.44
C GLU A 109 -2.14 23.57 1.97
N MET A 110 -1.73 24.20 0.85
CA MET A 110 -0.34 24.18 0.42
C MET A 110 0.50 25.04 1.37
N PRO A 111 1.64 24.53 1.87
CA PRO A 111 2.52 25.33 2.71
C PRO A 111 3.22 26.44 1.88
N ASN A 112 3.44 27.59 2.49
CA ASN A 112 4.44 28.53 2.00
C ASN A 112 5.86 28.08 2.41
N ASP A 113 6.89 28.80 1.97
CA ASP A 113 8.30 28.44 2.24
C ASP A 113 8.62 28.31 3.74
N GLU A 114 8.11 29.24 4.57
CA GLU A 114 8.31 29.24 6.02
C GLU A 114 7.60 28.04 6.67
N GLN A 115 6.34 27.81 6.33
CA GLN A 115 5.54 26.68 6.82
C GLN A 115 6.15 25.32 6.44
N LEU A 116 6.66 25.20 5.21
CA LEU A 116 7.32 23.99 4.75
C LEU A 116 8.64 23.75 5.50
N ALA A 117 9.42 24.79 5.70
CA ALA A 117 10.68 24.72 6.45
C ALA A 117 10.44 24.30 7.91
N ASP A 118 9.50 24.95 8.59
CA ASP A 118 9.12 24.63 9.97
C ASP A 118 8.59 23.19 10.11
N PHE A 119 7.76 22.76 9.15
CA PHE A 119 7.22 21.40 9.17
C PHE A 119 8.30 20.34 8.90
N THR A 120 9.23 20.63 8.00
CA THR A 120 10.36 19.71 7.72
C THR A 120 11.30 19.62 8.95
N GLU A 121 11.55 20.73 9.63
CA GLU A 121 12.30 20.74 10.88
C GLU A 121 11.59 19.92 11.98
N LEU A 122 10.26 20.07 12.09
CA LEU A 122 9.45 19.30 13.03
C LEU A 122 9.49 17.79 12.74
N LEU A 123 9.40 17.38 11.48
CA LEU A 123 9.58 15.98 11.07
C LEU A 123 10.99 15.48 11.44
N GLY A 124 12.02 16.30 11.20
CA GLY A 124 13.40 16.01 11.60
C GLY A 124 13.55 15.82 13.10
N TYR A 125 12.90 16.67 13.90
CA TYR A 125 12.89 16.55 15.37
C TYR A 125 12.31 15.22 15.86
N TYR A 126 11.21 14.76 15.24
CA TYR A 126 10.57 13.47 15.57
C TYR A 126 11.24 12.24 14.90
N ARG A 127 12.24 12.44 14.06
CA ARG A 127 12.94 11.36 13.36
C ARG A 127 13.92 10.64 14.28
N CYS A 128 13.41 10.14 15.38
CA CYS A 128 14.13 9.35 16.38
C CYS A 128 13.20 8.31 17.00
N ILE A 129 13.77 7.27 17.56
CA ILE A 129 13.01 6.24 18.30
C ILE A 129 13.52 6.17 19.73
N PRO A 130 12.71 5.65 20.69
CA PRO A 130 13.12 5.63 22.09
C PRO A 130 14.47 4.92 22.32
N PRO A 131 15.27 5.32 23.32
CA PRO A 131 16.54 4.68 23.64
C PRO A 131 16.40 3.17 23.80
N ASN A 132 17.35 2.40 23.26
CA ASN A 132 17.38 0.94 23.29
C ASN A 132 16.24 0.23 22.53
N PHE A 133 15.30 0.93 21.93
CA PHE A 133 14.15 0.35 21.25
C PHE A 133 14.57 -0.64 20.12
N VAL A 134 15.58 -0.30 19.32
CA VAL A 134 16.12 -1.19 18.29
C VAL A 134 16.56 -2.52 18.90
N ARG A 135 17.38 -2.45 19.96
CA ARG A 135 17.93 -3.63 20.63
C ARG A 135 16.85 -4.48 21.30
N ASP A 136 15.96 -3.85 22.06
CA ASP A 136 15.07 -4.54 22.99
C ASP A 136 13.75 -4.98 22.32
N ILE A 137 13.34 -4.30 21.25
CA ILE A 137 12.07 -4.56 20.57
C ILE A 137 12.31 -5.15 19.17
N ILE A 138 13.04 -4.44 18.30
CA ILE A 138 13.21 -4.84 16.90
C ILE A 138 14.12 -6.09 16.81
N MET A 139 15.29 -6.03 17.42
CA MET A 139 16.29 -7.11 17.36
C MET A 139 15.97 -8.31 18.25
N LYS A 140 15.08 -8.17 19.23
CA LYS A 140 14.75 -9.25 20.16
C LYS A 140 14.17 -10.48 19.44
N LYS A 141 13.34 -10.26 18.43
CA LYS A 141 12.74 -11.30 17.59
C LYS A 141 12.54 -10.76 16.17
N PRO A 142 13.58 -10.71 15.35
CA PRO A 142 13.46 -10.31 13.95
C PRO A 142 12.45 -11.19 13.20
N SER A 143 11.71 -10.59 12.28
CA SER A 143 10.71 -11.28 11.46
C SER A 143 11.13 -11.25 9.99
N CYS A 144 10.88 -12.33 9.26
CA CYS A 144 10.98 -12.34 7.80
C CYS A 144 9.88 -11.50 7.13
N ASP A 145 8.83 -11.15 7.87
CA ASP A 145 7.76 -10.26 7.43
C ASP A 145 7.99 -8.88 8.07
N ILE A 146 8.54 -7.96 7.28
CA ILE A 146 8.87 -6.61 7.77
C ILE A 146 7.61 -5.82 8.14
N MET A 147 6.49 -5.97 7.42
CA MET A 147 5.23 -5.34 7.79
C MET A 147 4.75 -5.78 9.19
N ASN A 148 4.94 -7.06 9.54
CA ASN A 148 4.65 -7.53 10.89
C ASN A 148 5.59 -6.92 11.93
N ALA A 149 6.89 -6.83 11.62
CA ALA A 149 7.87 -6.20 12.51
C ALA A 149 7.54 -4.71 12.76
N VAL A 150 7.19 -3.97 11.71
CA VAL A 150 6.76 -2.56 11.80
C VAL A 150 5.49 -2.43 12.63
N ALA A 151 4.46 -3.24 12.38
CA ALA A 151 3.21 -3.20 13.13
C ALA A 151 3.42 -3.45 14.64
N ARG A 152 4.25 -4.44 15.01
CA ARG A 152 4.62 -4.71 16.41
C ARG A 152 5.36 -3.53 17.02
N SER A 153 6.25 -2.90 16.25
CA SER A 153 7.03 -1.75 16.73
C SER A 153 6.13 -0.55 16.96
N VAL A 154 5.17 -0.27 16.07
CA VAL A 154 4.17 0.79 16.25
C VAL A 154 3.33 0.54 17.51
N LEU A 155 2.83 -0.69 17.72
CA LEU A 155 2.10 -1.01 18.94
C LEU A 155 2.96 -0.86 20.20
N MET A 156 4.25 -1.13 20.12
CA MET A 156 5.14 -0.97 21.26
C MET A 156 5.40 0.50 21.59
N LEU A 157 5.39 1.40 20.59
CA LEU A 157 5.50 2.84 20.80
C LEU A 157 4.36 3.40 21.65
N TYR A 158 3.18 2.80 21.63
CA TYR A 158 2.08 3.12 22.54
C TYR A 158 2.53 3.15 24.00
N SER A 159 3.35 2.18 24.43
CA SER A 159 3.83 2.07 25.81
C SER A 159 4.87 3.12 26.19
N TYR A 160 5.37 3.91 25.24
CA TYR A 160 6.29 5.02 25.45
C TYR A 160 5.61 6.39 25.38
N ASP A 161 4.29 6.43 25.16
CA ASP A 161 3.51 7.66 25.06
C ASP A 161 2.56 7.78 26.25
N ASP A 162 2.86 8.66 27.20
CA ASP A 162 2.03 8.90 28.39
C ASP A 162 0.60 9.41 28.05
N LYS A 163 0.38 9.84 26.80
CA LYS A 163 -0.91 10.29 26.28
C LYS A 163 -1.42 9.44 25.12
N ALA A 164 -1.09 8.15 25.13
CA ALA A 164 -1.43 7.25 24.03
C ALA A 164 -2.95 7.23 23.72
N ASP A 165 -3.79 7.24 24.76
CA ASP A 165 -5.26 7.17 24.65
C ASP A 165 -5.95 8.53 24.48
N ASP A 166 -5.21 9.64 24.49
CA ASP A 166 -5.78 10.97 24.27
C ASP A 166 -6.06 11.17 22.77
N VAL A 167 -7.33 11.12 22.41
CA VAL A 167 -7.82 11.31 21.04
C VAL A 167 -8.17 12.77 20.70
N SER A 168 -7.76 13.73 21.53
CA SER A 168 -7.90 15.16 21.18
C SER A 168 -7.10 15.47 19.92
N ILE A 169 -7.63 16.38 19.10
CA ILE A 169 -7.02 16.72 17.80
C ILE A 169 -5.54 17.14 17.93
N PRO A 170 -5.16 18.01 18.90
CA PRO A 170 -3.75 18.36 19.06
C PRO A 170 -2.85 17.14 19.35
N ASN A 171 -3.31 16.19 20.17
CA ASN A 171 -2.53 15.00 20.47
C ASN A 171 -2.48 14.03 19.29
N VAL A 172 -3.57 13.83 18.58
CA VAL A 172 -3.60 12.98 17.37
C VAL A 172 -2.71 13.54 16.27
N VAL A 173 -2.68 14.86 16.07
CA VAL A 173 -1.76 15.53 15.13
C VAL A 173 -0.30 15.28 15.54
N ARG A 174 0.03 15.46 16.83
CA ARG A 174 1.37 15.15 17.37
C ARG A 174 1.77 13.69 17.09
N GLN A 175 0.90 12.74 17.45
CA GLN A 175 1.15 11.31 17.25
C GLN A 175 1.31 10.97 15.77
N SER A 176 0.50 11.57 14.90
CA SER A 176 0.57 11.38 13.45
C SER A 176 1.91 11.84 12.88
N ILE A 177 2.34 13.07 13.20
CA ILE A 177 3.63 13.63 12.76
C ILE A 177 4.79 12.76 13.27
N GLN A 178 4.73 12.35 14.54
CA GLN A 178 5.73 11.46 15.14
C GLN A 178 5.80 10.11 14.40
N LEU A 179 4.68 9.46 14.14
CA LEU A 179 4.64 8.17 13.45
C LEU A 179 5.06 8.28 11.99
N ILE A 180 4.72 9.37 11.28
CA ILE A 180 5.19 9.66 9.92
C ILE A 180 6.72 9.74 9.90
N SER A 181 7.32 10.41 10.88
CA SER A 181 8.78 10.55 11.00
C SER A 181 9.48 9.25 11.41
N GLN A 182 8.84 8.41 12.21
CA GLN A 182 9.42 7.20 12.78
C GLN A 182 9.24 5.95 11.89
N LEU A 183 8.18 5.88 11.09
CA LEU A 183 7.87 4.69 10.29
C LEU A 183 8.99 4.28 9.32
N PRO A 184 9.70 5.21 8.64
CA PRO A 184 10.88 4.90 7.83
C PRO A 184 11.96 4.16 8.62
N LEU A 185 12.24 4.64 9.86
CA LEU A 185 13.24 4.05 10.76
C LEU A 185 12.83 2.64 11.15
N LEU A 186 11.57 2.48 11.57
CA LEU A 186 11.04 1.18 11.98
C LEU A 186 11.10 0.16 10.83
N ALA A 187 10.80 0.59 9.60
CA ALA A 187 10.87 -0.26 8.41
C ALA A 187 12.32 -0.70 8.12
N VAL A 188 13.23 0.26 8.01
CA VAL A 188 14.63 -0.03 7.66
C VAL A 188 15.34 -0.81 8.76
N TYR A 189 15.19 -0.43 10.03
CA TYR A 189 15.82 -1.15 11.14
C TYR A 189 15.26 -2.57 11.30
N SER A 190 13.97 -2.77 11.05
CA SER A 190 13.39 -4.12 11.01
C SER A 190 14.00 -4.97 9.89
N TYR A 191 14.25 -4.38 8.73
CA TYR A 191 14.94 -5.06 7.64
C TYR A 191 16.40 -5.37 7.98
N GLN A 192 17.15 -4.42 8.55
CA GLN A 192 18.54 -4.66 8.95
C GLN A 192 18.67 -5.78 10.01
N ALA A 193 17.73 -5.81 10.97
CA ALA A 193 17.66 -6.89 11.96
C ALA A 193 17.33 -8.25 11.29
N TYR A 194 16.42 -8.28 10.32
CA TYR A 194 16.11 -9.46 9.54
C TYR A 194 17.31 -9.92 8.70
N LYS A 195 17.95 -9.01 7.94
CA LYS A 195 19.14 -9.27 7.13
C LYS A 195 20.22 -9.92 7.98
N HIS A 196 20.53 -9.32 9.14
CA HIS A 196 21.53 -9.85 10.07
C HIS A 196 21.18 -11.26 10.60
N SER A 197 19.93 -11.47 11.02
CA SER A 197 19.53 -12.67 11.75
C SER A 197 19.19 -13.87 10.86
N HIS A 198 18.70 -13.65 9.62
CA HIS A 198 18.17 -14.70 8.75
C HIS A 198 18.96 -14.89 7.47
N ILE A 199 19.55 -13.81 6.91
CA ILE A 199 20.35 -13.88 5.69
C ILE A 199 21.83 -14.04 6.05
N GLY A 200 22.26 -13.43 7.15
CA GLY A 200 23.66 -13.37 7.58
C GLY A 200 24.32 -12.06 7.14
N GLY A 201 25.42 -11.72 7.75
CA GLY A 201 26.19 -10.50 7.50
C GLY A 201 26.24 -9.57 8.71
N SER A 202 26.94 -8.46 8.53
CA SER A 202 27.10 -7.45 9.58
C SER A 202 25.77 -6.72 9.84
N LEU A 203 25.51 -6.41 11.10
CA LEU A 203 24.42 -5.50 11.46
C LEU A 203 24.92 -4.07 11.27
N ILE A 204 24.29 -3.33 10.36
CA ILE A 204 24.60 -1.93 10.12
C ILE A 204 23.37 -1.12 10.48
N ILE A 205 23.52 -0.19 11.43
CA ILE A 205 22.49 0.73 11.88
C ILE A 205 23.06 2.14 11.77
N HIS A 206 22.60 2.87 10.78
CA HIS A 206 22.91 4.29 10.64
C HIS A 206 21.95 5.13 11.50
N GLU A 207 22.45 6.24 12.02
CA GLU A 207 21.62 7.26 12.65
C GLU A 207 20.93 8.09 11.57
N PRO A 208 19.66 8.47 11.74
CA PRO A 208 18.98 9.35 10.79
C PRO A 208 19.54 10.77 10.84
N ASP A 209 19.61 11.41 9.70
CA ASP A 209 19.93 12.83 9.63
C ASP A 209 18.62 13.67 9.68
N PRO A 210 18.43 14.53 10.69
CA PRO A 210 17.23 15.36 10.80
C PRO A 210 17.06 16.37 9.66
N LYS A 211 18.14 16.67 8.92
CA LYS A 211 18.13 17.63 7.82
C LYS A 211 17.83 17.02 6.46
N MET A 212 17.98 15.70 6.33
CA MET A 212 17.64 14.99 5.11
C MET A 212 16.12 14.85 4.97
N SER A 213 15.61 14.81 3.74
CA SER A 213 14.24 14.43 3.44
C SER A 213 13.94 12.97 3.87
N THR A 214 12.68 12.59 3.88
CA THR A 214 12.28 11.20 4.18
C THR A 214 12.87 10.21 3.17
N ALA A 215 12.88 10.56 1.88
CA ALA A 215 13.46 9.72 0.83
C ALA A 215 14.97 9.53 1.00
N GLU A 216 15.69 10.62 1.25
CA GLU A 216 17.14 10.58 1.51
C GLU A 216 17.46 9.73 2.74
N ASN A 217 16.73 9.91 3.84
CA ASN A 217 16.92 9.09 5.05
C ASN A 217 16.69 7.60 4.81
N ILE A 218 15.67 7.23 4.03
CA ILE A 218 15.43 5.81 3.71
C ILE A 218 16.66 5.21 3.00
N LEU A 219 17.20 5.89 2.00
CA LEU A 219 18.38 5.41 1.26
C LEU A 219 19.63 5.40 2.14
N HIS A 220 19.86 6.45 2.91
CA HIS A 220 20.97 6.56 3.86
C HIS A 220 20.97 5.44 4.90
N LEU A 221 19.82 5.19 5.52
CA LEU A 221 19.67 4.16 6.56
C LEU A 221 19.77 2.74 6.02
N LEU A 222 19.35 2.52 4.77
CA LEU A 222 19.29 1.19 4.16
C LEU A 222 20.64 0.71 3.66
N ARG A 223 21.44 1.60 3.07
CA ARG A 223 22.69 1.24 2.39
C ARG A 223 23.85 1.10 3.36
N ASP A 224 24.68 0.09 3.16
CA ASP A 224 25.77 -0.22 4.06
C ASP A 224 26.78 0.95 4.19
N ASP A 225 26.98 1.72 3.12
CA ASP A 225 27.84 2.92 3.08
C ASP A 225 27.11 4.24 3.28
N GLY A 226 25.78 4.21 3.37
CA GLY A 226 24.91 5.37 3.51
C GLY A 226 24.83 6.28 2.28
N ASN A 227 25.43 5.89 1.15
CA ASN A 227 25.54 6.75 -0.05
C ASN A 227 24.34 6.53 -1.03
N PHE A 228 23.94 7.59 -1.69
CA PHE A 228 22.93 7.58 -2.76
C PHE A 228 23.16 8.74 -3.74
N THR A 229 22.57 8.64 -4.95
CA THR A 229 22.62 9.76 -5.91
C THR A 229 21.41 10.68 -5.70
N PRO A 230 21.51 11.96 -6.10
CA PRO A 230 20.36 12.88 -6.05
C PRO A 230 19.15 12.35 -6.83
N LEU A 231 19.37 11.73 -8.00
CA LEU A 231 18.30 11.13 -8.81
C LEU A 231 17.59 9.97 -8.09
N GLU A 232 18.33 9.13 -7.38
CA GLU A 232 17.74 8.05 -6.58
C GLU A 232 16.82 8.60 -5.48
N ALA A 233 17.24 9.65 -4.78
CA ALA A 233 16.45 10.29 -3.74
C ALA A 233 15.20 10.97 -4.33
N GLU A 234 15.34 11.72 -5.45
CA GLU A 234 14.23 12.35 -6.16
C GLU A 234 13.17 11.32 -6.60
N ILE A 235 13.59 10.20 -7.19
CA ILE A 235 12.67 9.19 -7.67
C ILE A 235 11.99 8.44 -6.51
N LEU A 236 12.71 8.19 -5.41
CA LEU A 236 12.08 7.64 -4.22
C LEU A 236 11.07 8.60 -3.60
N ASP A 237 11.39 9.89 -3.56
CA ASP A 237 10.48 10.93 -3.08
C ASP A 237 9.19 10.99 -3.92
N ILE A 238 9.29 10.99 -5.24
CA ILE A 238 8.15 10.90 -6.15
C ILE A 238 7.34 9.63 -5.88
N ALA A 239 8.00 8.50 -5.64
CA ALA A 239 7.32 7.26 -5.25
C ALA A 239 6.52 7.42 -3.96
N LEU A 240 7.08 8.07 -2.95
CA LEU A 240 6.39 8.37 -1.70
C LEU A 240 5.17 9.28 -1.94
N VAL A 241 5.30 10.32 -2.74
CA VAL A 241 4.19 11.21 -3.12
C VAL A 241 3.06 10.43 -3.79
N LEU A 242 3.36 9.58 -4.78
CA LEU A 242 2.37 8.81 -5.53
C LEU A 242 1.66 7.74 -4.68
N HIS A 243 2.28 7.30 -3.60
CA HIS A 243 1.71 6.32 -2.68
C HIS A 243 1.04 6.94 -1.45
N ALA A 244 1.22 8.24 -1.20
CA ALA A 244 0.77 8.92 0.02
C ALA A 244 -0.74 8.78 0.26
N GLU A 245 -1.58 8.83 -0.81
CA GLU A 245 -3.02 8.75 -0.68
C GLU A 245 -3.67 8.15 -1.96
N HIS A 246 -4.85 7.51 -1.82
CA HIS A 246 -5.61 6.97 -2.96
C HIS A 246 -7.10 6.74 -2.63
N GLY A 247 -7.74 7.71 -1.99
CA GLY A 247 -9.17 7.73 -1.72
C GLY A 247 -9.59 7.04 -0.43
N GLY A 248 -10.61 7.59 0.21
CA GLY A 248 -11.18 7.09 1.47
C GLY A 248 -11.75 5.67 1.40
N GLY A 249 -12.13 5.21 0.21
CA GLY A 249 -12.62 3.84 -0.05
C GLY A 249 -11.51 2.80 -0.26
N ASN A 250 -10.24 3.17 -0.25
CA ASN A 250 -9.12 2.24 -0.25
C ASN A 250 -9.18 1.34 0.98
N ASN A 251 -8.88 0.04 0.87
CA ASN A 251 -9.13 -0.92 1.94
C ASN A 251 -8.44 -0.54 3.26
N SER A 252 -7.19 -0.11 3.24
CA SER A 252 -6.49 0.31 4.45
C SER A 252 -6.98 1.66 4.99
N THR A 253 -7.34 2.60 4.12
CA THR A 253 -7.93 3.88 4.51
C THR A 253 -9.34 3.69 5.10
N PHE A 254 -10.16 2.84 4.48
CA PHE A 254 -11.48 2.49 5.04
C PHE A 254 -11.35 1.78 6.40
N THR A 255 -10.35 0.93 6.56
CA THR A 255 -10.03 0.33 7.87
C THR A 255 -9.67 1.41 8.89
N THR A 256 -8.90 2.44 8.49
CA THR A 256 -8.60 3.60 9.35
C THR A 256 -9.90 4.29 9.82
N HIS A 257 -10.84 4.55 8.91
CA HIS A 257 -12.15 5.13 9.27
C HIS A 257 -12.92 4.23 10.24
N VAL A 258 -13.06 2.94 9.93
CA VAL A 258 -13.80 1.99 10.77
C VAL A 258 -13.24 1.93 12.19
N VAL A 259 -11.93 1.81 12.31
CA VAL A 259 -11.28 1.68 13.62
C VAL A 259 -11.28 3.01 14.38
N THR A 260 -11.03 4.13 13.68
CA THR A 260 -11.10 5.48 14.28
C THR A 260 -12.50 5.80 14.81
N SER A 261 -13.57 5.40 14.09
CA SER A 261 -14.96 5.63 14.52
C SER A 261 -15.32 4.93 15.83
N SER A 262 -14.52 3.95 16.28
CA SER A 262 -14.70 3.32 17.59
C SER A 262 -14.11 4.13 18.75
N GLY A 263 -13.34 5.20 18.46
CA GLY A 263 -12.67 6.02 19.46
C GLY A 263 -11.35 5.47 19.98
N THR A 264 -10.72 4.52 19.28
CA THR A 264 -9.45 3.93 19.69
C THR A 264 -8.26 4.89 19.50
N ASP A 265 -7.13 4.56 20.13
CA ASP A 265 -5.87 5.29 20.04
C ASP A 265 -5.26 5.31 18.63
N THR A 266 -4.30 6.21 18.40
CA THR A 266 -3.67 6.38 17.09
C THR A 266 -2.79 5.20 16.68
N TYR A 267 -2.09 4.57 17.62
CA TYR A 267 -1.20 3.44 17.34
C TYR A 267 -1.99 2.24 16.85
N SER A 268 -3.10 1.90 17.55
CA SER A 268 -4.03 0.83 17.14
C SER A 268 -4.66 1.11 15.78
N ALA A 269 -5.05 2.34 15.48
CA ALA A 269 -5.61 2.72 14.20
C ALA A 269 -4.59 2.53 13.05
N VAL A 270 -3.35 3.01 13.23
CA VAL A 270 -2.27 2.84 12.25
C VAL A 270 -1.92 1.36 12.06
N VAL A 271 -1.84 0.57 13.14
CA VAL A 271 -1.57 -0.88 13.02
C VAL A 271 -2.68 -1.62 12.28
N SER A 272 -3.94 -1.25 12.48
CA SER A 272 -5.05 -1.82 11.72
C SER A 272 -4.92 -1.52 10.22
N SER A 273 -4.48 -0.34 9.86
CA SER A 273 -4.20 0.09 8.48
C SER A 273 -3.00 -0.66 7.88
N LEU A 274 -1.93 -0.84 8.66
CA LEU A 274 -0.77 -1.67 8.30
C LEU A 274 -1.18 -3.13 8.06
N ALA A 275 -2.03 -3.70 8.93
CA ALA A 275 -2.53 -5.07 8.78
C ALA A 275 -3.38 -5.24 7.51
N SER A 276 -4.20 -4.25 7.17
CA SER A 276 -4.96 -4.23 5.93
C SER A 276 -4.04 -4.14 4.72
N LEU A 277 -3.07 -3.22 4.72
CA LEU A 277 -2.12 -3.04 3.60
C LEU A 277 -1.25 -4.28 3.38
N LYS A 278 -0.84 -4.97 4.45
CA LYS A 278 -0.03 -6.19 4.39
C LYS A 278 -0.68 -7.31 3.56
N GLY A 279 -2.00 -7.32 3.45
CA GLY A 279 -2.74 -8.35 2.75
C GLY A 279 -2.31 -8.50 1.28
N PRO A 280 -2.13 -9.75 0.77
CA PRO A 280 -1.61 -9.99 -0.59
C PRO A 280 -2.53 -9.49 -1.70
N LYS A 281 -3.80 -9.21 -1.39
CA LYS A 281 -4.78 -8.63 -2.33
C LYS A 281 -4.76 -7.10 -2.33
N HIS A 282 -3.98 -6.47 -1.43
CA HIS A 282 -3.87 -5.02 -1.31
C HIS A 282 -2.43 -4.56 -1.59
N GLY A 283 -1.52 -4.59 -0.62
CA GLY A 283 -0.16 -4.08 -0.78
C GLY A 283 0.85 -5.04 -1.42
N GLY A 284 0.46 -6.27 -1.74
CA GLY A 284 1.36 -7.27 -2.31
C GLY A 284 1.41 -7.32 -3.84
N ALA A 285 0.74 -6.40 -4.54
CA ALA A 285 0.60 -6.46 -5.99
C ALA A 285 1.92 -6.18 -6.72
N ASN A 286 2.72 -5.22 -6.28
CA ASN A 286 4.00 -4.90 -6.91
C ASN A 286 5.00 -6.06 -6.85
N LEU A 287 5.05 -6.82 -5.76
CA LEU A 287 5.90 -8.00 -5.65
C LEU A 287 5.45 -9.12 -6.62
N LYS A 288 4.15 -9.24 -6.87
CA LYS A 288 3.61 -10.15 -7.88
C LYS A 288 4.03 -9.74 -9.30
N VAL A 289 4.05 -8.44 -9.59
CA VAL A 289 4.57 -7.91 -10.86
C VAL A 289 6.04 -8.29 -11.03
N VAL A 290 6.88 -8.06 -10.04
CA VAL A 290 8.32 -8.40 -10.11
C VAL A 290 8.51 -9.88 -10.39
N LYS A 291 7.84 -10.76 -9.64
CA LYS A 291 7.92 -12.22 -9.85
C LYS A 291 7.42 -12.64 -11.23
N MET A 292 6.40 -11.99 -11.76
CA MET A 292 5.92 -12.25 -13.12
C MET A 292 6.97 -11.86 -14.15
N PHE A 293 7.66 -10.73 -14.00
CA PHE A 293 8.74 -10.32 -14.90
C PHE A 293 9.97 -11.23 -14.80
N GLU A 294 10.30 -11.72 -13.60
CA GLU A 294 11.35 -12.74 -13.42
C GLU A 294 10.99 -14.03 -14.16
N ASP A 295 9.73 -14.46 -14.05
CA ASP A 295 9.23 -15.66 -14.72
C ASP A 295 9.20 -15.48 -16.26
N ILE A 296 8.78 -14.32 -16.77
CA ILE A 296 8.87 -13.99 -18.21
C ILE A 296 10.32 -14.06 -18.69
N LYS A 297 11.27 -13.42 -18.00
CA LYS A 297 12.69 -13.43 -18.35
C LYS A 297 13.31 -14.85 -18.33
N HIS A 298 12.78 -15.74 -17.51
CA HIS A 298 13.25 -17.12 -17.41
C HIS A 298 12.71 -18.02 -18.53
N ASN A 299 11.46 -17.82 -18.95
CA ASN A 299 10.75 -18.74 -19.84
C ASN A 299 10.68 -18.27 -21.31
N VAL A 300 10.80 -16.97 -21.58
CA VAL A 300 10.85 -16.43 -22.93
C VAL A 300 12.30 -16.37 -23.40
N LYS A 301 12.61 -17.06 -24.52
CA LYS A 301 14.00 -17.20 -25.01
C LYS A 301 14.52 -15.92 -25.65
N ASN A 302 13.69 -15.25 -26.42
CA ASN A 302 14.02 -14.00 -27.08
C ASN A 302 13.01 -12.91 -26.64
N LEU A 303 13.43 -12.07 -25.69
CA LEU A 303 12.61 -10.99 -25.15
C LEU A 303 12.33 -9.84 -26.14
N ASP A 304 13.08 -9.78 -27.25
CA ASP A 304 12.87 -8.84 -28.34
C ASP A 304 11.92 -9.39 -29.43
N ASP A 305 11.51 -10.66 -29.33
CA ASP A 305 10.53 -11.28 -30.23
C ASP A 305 9.10 -11.06 -29.67
N GLU A 306 8.37 -10.18 -30.33
CA GLU A 306 7.01 -9.81 -29.95
C GLU A 306 6.03 -10.99 -30.03
N GLU A 307 6.22 -11.92 -30.97
CA GLU A 307 5.33 -13.09 -31.09
C GLU A 307 5.54 -14.07 -29.92
N GLU A 308 6.79 -14.32 -29.55
CA GLU A 308 7.13 -15.18 -28.44
C GLU A 308 6.61 -14.59 -27.11
N LEU A 309 6.82 -13.30 -26.91
CA LEU A 309 6.33 -12.58 -25.73
C LEU A 309 4.80 -12.59 -25.65
N THR A 310 4.11 -12.32 -26.77
CA THR A 310 2.65 -12.36 -26.87
C THR A 310 2.11 -13.73 -26.51
N LYS A 311 2.71 -14.81 -27.05
CA LYS A 311 2.32 -16.19 -26.75
C LYS A 311 2.46 -16.52 -25.26
N TYR A 312 3.54 -16.05 -24.64
CA TYR A 312 3.75 -16.30 -23.20
C TYR A 312 2.74 -15.54 -22.31
N LEU A 313 2.45 -14.28 -22.63
CA LEU A 313 1.44 -13.50 -21.94
C LEU A 313 0.03 -14.08 -22.12
N ASP A 314 -0.27 -14.62 -23.28
CA ASP A 314 -1.53 -15.34 -23.55
C ASP A 314 -1.64 -16.61 -22.69
N ALA A 315 -0.55 -17.38 -22.55
CA ALA A 315 -0.49 -18.55 -21.66
C ALA A 315 -0.72 -18.16 -20.18
N ILE A 316 -0.23 -16.99 -19.73
CA ILE A 316 -0.53 -16.48 -18.38
C ILE A 316 -2.04 -16.24 -18.24
N LEU A 317 -2.69 -15.58 -19.21
CA LEU A 317 -4.14 -15.30 -19.19
C LEU A 317 -4.98 -16.57 -19.16
N HIS A 318 -4.56 -17.62 -19.89
CA HIS A 318 -5.22 -18.91 -19.95
C HIS A 318 -4.88 -19.87 -18.78
N LYS A 319 -4.14 -19.38 -17.74
CA LYS A 319 -3.75 -20.14 -16.55
C LYS A 319 -2.80 -21.31 -16.81
N GLU A 320 -2.03 -21.22 -17.87
CA GLU A 320 -1.07 -22.24 -18.28
C GLU A 320 0.35 -21.93 -17.83
N ALA A 321 0.67 -20.65 -17.57
CA ALA A 321 1.99 -20.16 -17.17
C ALA A 321 1.94 -19.38 -15.84
N PHE A 322 3.12 -19.07 -15.30
CA PHE A 322 3.36 -18.36 -14.05
C PHE A 322 2.60 -19.02 -12.87
N ASP A 323 1.81 -18.24 -12.12
CA ASP A 323 1.08 -18.71 -10.93
C ASP A 323 -0.32 -19.28 -11.24
N LYS A 324 -0.65 -19.45 -12.50
CA LYS A 324 -1.90 -20.05 -13.01
C LYS A 324 -3.19 -19.39 -12.52
N THR A 325 -3.12 -18.12 -12.11
CA THR A 325 -4.30 -17.34 -11.71
C THR A 325 -5.06 -16.76 -12.90
N GLY A 326 -4.42 -16.62 -14.06
CA GLY A 326 -4.96 -15.96 -15.24
C GLY A 326 -4.91 -14.43 -15.14
N LEU A 327 -3.95 -13.89 -14.40
CA LEU A 327 -3.76 -12.46 -14.20
C LEU A 327 -2.39 -12.03 -14.70
N ILE A 328 -2.35 -11.00 -15.56
CA ILE A 328 -1.15 -10.23 -15.82
C ILE A 328 -1.14 -9.12 -14.75
N TYR A 329 -0.29 -9.30 -13.73
CA TYR A 329 -0.24 -8.41 -12.58
C TYR A 329 0.24 -7.02 -12.98
N GLY A 330 -0.30 -6.01 -12.32
CA GLY A 330 -0.02 -4.61 -12.64
C GLY A 330 -0.85 -4.06 -13.80
N MET A 331 -1.63 -4.90 -14.50
CA MET A 331 -2.54 -4.50 -15.58
C MET A 331 -3.98 -4.44 -15.11
N GLY A 332 -4.64 -3.30 -15.39
CA GLY A 332 -6.00 -3.01 -14.96
C GLY A 332 -6.06 -2.42 -13.54
N HIS A 333 -7.13 -1.74 -13.23
CA HIS A 333 -7.35 -1.09 -11.93
C HIS A 333 -8.85 -1.14 -11.57
N ALA A 334 -9.15 -1.16 -10.26
CA ALA A 334 -10.53 -1.21 -9.77
C ALA A 334 -11.34 0.07 -10.08
N VAL A 335 -10.64 1.20 -10.28
CA VAL A 335 -11.23 2.51 -10.56
C VAL A 335 -10.85 2.98 -11.95
N TYR A 336 -9.54 3.13 -12.24
CA TYR A 336 -9.05 3.62 -13.53
C TYR A 336 -9.26 2.60 -14.66
N SER A 337 -9.82 3.05 -15.76
CA SER A 337 -10.02 2.21 -16.96
C SER A 337 -9.12 2.59 -18.12
N LEU A 338 -8.92 3.89 -18.39
CA LEU A 338 -8.11 4.36 -19.51
C LEU A 338 -6.63 4.53 -19.12
N SER A 339 -6.35 5.14 -17.98
CA SER A 339 -4.98 5.36 -17.51
C SER A 339 -4.95 5.57 -16.00
N ASP A 340 -3.85 5.16 -15.34
CA ASP A 340 -3.53 5.49 -13.96
C ASP A 340 -2.50 6.64 -13.97
N PRO A 341 -2.80 7.83 -13.42
CA PRO A 341 -1.89 8.97 -13.44
C PRO A 341 -0.54 8.64 -12.76
N ARG A 342 -0.57 7.78 -11.75
CA ARG A 342 0.64 7.38 -11.03
C ARG A 342 1.56 6.52 -11.91
N ALA A 343 1.01 5.63 -12.71
CA ALA A 343 1.79 4.82 -13.65
C ALA A 343 2.38 5.69 -14.77
N ARG A 344 1.64 6.72 -15.25
CA ARG A 344 2.14 7.68 -16.24
C ARG A 344 3.34 8.45 -15.70
N VAL A 345 3.24 8.99 -14.50
CA VAL A 345 4.33 9.73 -13.84
C VAL A 345 5.54 8.82 -13.67
N PHE A 346 5.36 7.63 -13.07
CA PHE A 346 6.46 6.68 -12.92
C PHE A 346 7.17 6.37 -14.22
N LYS A 347 6.43 6.12 -15.29
CA LYS A 347 7.01 5.74 -16.59
C LYS A 347 8.03 6.77 -17.09
N GLY A 348 7.77 8.07 -16.92
CA GLY A 348 8.72 9.14 -17.30
C GLY A 348 10.03 9.10 -16.50
N PHE A 349 9.94 8.91 -15.18
CA PHE A 349 11.13 8.86 -14.32
C PHE A 349 11.85 7.51 -14.40
N VAL A 350 11.13 6.41 -14.65
CA VAL A 350 11.71 5.07 -14.84
C VAL A 350 12.66 5.04 -16.04
N GLU A 351 12.32 5.70 -17.12
CA GLU A 351 13.18 5.78 -18.31
C GLU A 351 14.53 6.43 -17.94
N GLN A 352 14.50 7.59 -17.27
CA GLN A 352 15.70 8.30 -16.84
C GLN A 352 16.56 7.46 -15.87
N LEU A 353 15.95 6.84 -14.85
CA LEU A 353 16.67 5.99 -13.90
C LEU A 353 17.25 4.75 -14.57
N SER A 354 16.54 4.16 -15.54
CA SER A 354 17.02 2.98 -16.26
C SER A 354 18.29 3.27 -17.06
N GLN A 355 18.43 4.48 -17.60
CA GLN A 355 19.65 4.94 -18.27
C GLN A 355 20.81 5.09 -17.27
N GLU A 356 20.60 5.72 -16.10
CA GLU A 356 21.62 5.84 -15.05
C GLU A 356 22.09 4.46 -14.55
N LYS A 357 21.15 3.51 -14.43
CA LYS A 357 21.43 2.16 -13.92
C LYS A 357 21.80 1.14 -15.01
N HIS A 358 21.88 1.55 -16.28
CA HIS A 358 22.16 0.67 -17.43
C HIS A 358 21.17 -0.50 -17.55
N ARG A 359 19.88 -0.22 -17.32
CA ARG A 359 18.77 -1.19 -17.36
C ARG A 359 17.70 -0.88 -18.42
N GLU A 360 18.07 -0.21 -19.49
CA GLU A 360 17.16 0.23 -20.57
C GLU A 360 16.47 -0.95 -21.25
N LYS A 361 17.14 -2.11 -21.35
CA LYS A 361 16.56 -3.32 -21.92
C LYS A 361 15.38 -3.84 -21.08
N GLU A 362 15.46 -3.73 -19.76
CA GLU A 362 14.38 -4.13 -18.87
C GLU A 362 13.22 -3.16 -18.96
N PHE A 363 13.49 -1.86 -19.06
CA PHE A 363 12.46 -0.85 -19.29
C PHE A 363 11.74 -1.07 -20.63
N LYS A 364 12.49 -1.39 -21.71
CA LYS A 364 11.89 -1.77 -23.00
C LYS A 364 10.96 -2.97 -22.84
N LEU A 365 11.41 -4.04 -22.19
CA LEU A 365 10.58 -5.21 -21.93
C LEU A 365 9.28 -4.84 -21.20
N MET A 366 9.36 -3.99 -20.17
CA MET A 366 8.16 -3.54 -19.45
C MET A 366 7.21 -2.78 -20.36
N SER A 367 7.71 -1.89 -21.21
CA SER A 367 6.90 -1.13 -22.17
C SER A 367 6.24 -2.04 -23.21
N ASP A 368 6.95 -3.07 -23.68
CA ASP A 368 6.40 -4.06 -24.62
C ASP A 368 5.33 -4.92 -23.94
N VAL A 369 5.56 -5.40 -22.70
CA VAL A 369 4.57 -6.15 -21.92
C VAL A 369 3.33 -5.30 -21.65
N GLU A 370 3.46 -4.03 -21.24
CA GLU A 370 2.33 -3.12 -21.05
C GLU A 370 1.45 -3.04 -22.30
N ARG A 371 2.07 -2.78 -23.45
CA ARG A 371 1.38 -2.62 -24.73
C ARG A 371 0.68 -3.91 -25.17
N ILE A 372 1.38 -5.03 -25.14
CA ILE A 372 0.85 -6.33 -25.57
C ILE A 372 -0.26 -6.80 -24.63
N ALA A 373 -0.03 -6.73 -23.30
CA ALA A 373 -0.99 -7.16 -22.29
C ALA A 373 -2.30 -6.36 -22.36
N ALA A 374 -2.23 -5.05 -22.61
CA ALA A 374 -3.42 -4.22 -22.77
C ALA A 374 -4.31 -4.73 -23.91
N GLY A 375 -3.70 -5.08 -25.06
CA GLY A 375 -4.41 -5.64 -26.23
C GLY A 375 -5.01 -7.02 -25.94
N LEU A 376 -4.24 -7.92 -25.33
CA LEU A 376 -4.69 -9.28 -25.00
C LEU A 376 -5.85 -9.27 -24.00
N ILE A 377 -5.73 -8.52 -22.91
CA ILE A 377 -6.77 -8.45 -21.88
C ILE A 377 -8.05 -7.81 -22.44
N ALA A 378 -7.93 -6.76 -23.25
CA ALA A 378 -9.07 -6.11 -23.89
C ALA A 378 -9.84 -7.09 -24.78
N LYS A 379 -9.12 -7.88 -25.59
CA LYS A 379 -9.69 -8.90 -26.47
C LYS A 379 -10.35 -10.02 -25.68
N GLU A 380 -9.66 -10.60 -24.72
CA GLU A 380 -10.11 -11.79 -23.95
C GLU A 380 -11.33 -11.46 -23.08
N ARG A 381 -11.32 -10.32 -22.40
CA ARG A 381 -12.39 -9.91 -21.48
C ARG A 381 -13.46 -9.05 -22.15
N LYS A 382 -13.38 -8.83 -23.46
CA LYS A 382 -14.30 -7.96 -24.21
C LYS A 382 -14.44 -6.58 -23.59
N ILE A 383 -13.32 -6.01 -23.11
CA ILE A 383 -13.28 -4.69 -22.48
C ILE A 383 -13.03 -3.64 -23.56
N TYR A 384 -14.07 -2.94 -23.95
CA TYR A 384 -13.97 -1.86 -24.96
C TYR A 384 -13.50 -0.52 -24.39
N LYS A 385 -13.35 -0.42 -23.06
CA LYS A 385 -12.98 0.83 -22.36
C LYS A 385 -11.47 1.03 -22.18
N GLY A 386 -10.65 0.09 -22.65
CA GLY A 386 -9.21 0.08 -22.46
C GLY A 386 -8.77 -0.65 -21.18
N VAL A 387 -7.49 -1.04 -21.14
CA VAL A 387 -6.81 -1.63 -20.00
C VAL A 387 -5.46 -0.94 -19.88
N SER A 388 -5.18 -0.36 -18.72
CA SER A 388 -3.92 0.36 -18.46
C SER A 388 -3.09 -0.30 -17.38
N ALA A 389 -1.78 -0.04 -17.38
CA ALA A 389 -0.92 -0.32 -16.24
C ALA A 389 -1.38 0.52 -15.04
N ASN A 390 -1.30 -0.08 -13.84
CA ASN A 390 -1.48 0.62 -12.58
C ASN A 390 -0.12 0.93 -11.93
N VAL A 391 -0.13 1.63 -10.79
CA VAL A 391 1.09 2.06 -10.11
C VAL A 391 2.04 0.90 -9.77
N ASP A 392 1.50 -0.29 -9.46
CA ASP A 392 2.30 -1.46 -9.09
C ASP A 392 3.11 -2.04 -10.25
N PHE A 393 2.70 -1.76 -11.50
CA PHE A 393 3.40 -2.23 -12.68
C PHE A 393 4.85 -1.71 -12.75
N TYR A 394 5.04 -0.42 -12.45
CA TYR A 394 6.35 0.22 -12.52
C TYR A 394 7.08 0.32 -11.18
N SER A 395 6.34 0.41 -10.06
CA SER A 395 6.94 0.66 -8.74
C SER A 395 7.96 -0.39 -8.31
N GLY A 396 7.69 -1.67 -8.57
CA GLY A 396 8.62 -2.75 -8.25
C GLY A 396 9.94 -2.65 -9.02
N PHE A 397 9.90 -2.21 -10.27
CA PHE A 397 11.10 -1.99 -11.08
C PHE A 397 11.90 -0.79 -10.57
N VAL A 398 11.22 0.32 -10.25
CA VAL A 398 11.84 1.48 -9.60
C VAL A 398 12.58 1.03 -8.34
N TYR A 399 11.90 0.33 -7.45
CA TYR A 399 12.50 -0.13 -6.20
C TYR A 399 13.70 -1.05 -6.42
N SER A 400 13.65 -1.91 -7.42
CA SER A 400 14.79 -2.76 -7.78
C SER A 400 15.99 -1.95 -8.30
N MET A 401 15.78 -0.87 -9.06
CA MET A 401 16.85 0.02 -9.52
C MET A 401 17.44 0.86 -8.39
N LEU A 402 16.64 1.21 -7.39
CA LEU A 402 17.09 1.87 -6.17
C LEU A 402 17.82 0.92 -5.20
N GLY A 403 17.88 -0.38 -5.50
CA GLY A 403 18.51 -1.38 -4.63
C GLY A 403 17.67 -1.69 -3.38
N LEU A 404 16.40 -1.39 -3.38
CA LEU A 404 15.51 -1.76 -2.29
C LEU A 404 15.27 -3.28 -2.30
N PRO A 405 15.40 -3.99 -1.18
CA PRO A 405 15.06 -5.41 -1.10
C PRO A 405 13.54 -5.63 -1.17
N HIS A 406 13.13 -6.79 -1.67
CA HIS A 406 11.72 -7.13 -1.86
C HIS A 406 10.89 -7.04 -0.56
N GLU A 407 11.51 -7.32 0.56
CA GLU A 407 10.91 -7.27 1.90
C GLU A 407 10.49 -5.85 2.30
N LEU A 408 11.08 -4.82 1.69
CA LEU A 408 10.77 -3.42 1.95
C LEU A 408 9.73 -2.82 0.99
N TYR A 409 9.32 -3.49 -0.07
CA TYR A 409 8.38 -2.89 -1.05
C TYR A 409 7.05 -2.46 -0.41
N THR A 410 6.38 -3.36 0.30
CA THR A 410 5.15 -3.01 1.03
C THR A 410 5.39 -2.08 2.22
N PRO A 411 6.45 -2.24 3.03
CA PRO A 411 6.82 -1.26 4.06
C PRO A 411 7.04 0.16 3.53
N ILE A 412 7.72 0.36 2.40
CA ILE A 412 7.89 1.69 1.78
C ILE A 412 6.54 2.27 1.33
N PHE A 413 5.65 1.42 0.79
CA PHE A 413 4.28 1.84 0.52
C PHE A 413 3.57 2.31 1.79
N ALA A 414 3.74 1.62 2.92
CA ALA A 414 3.17 2.01 4.21
C ALA A 414 3.75 3.33 4.73
N VAL A 415 5.07 3.53 4.58
CA VAL A 415 5.78 4.78 4.92
C VAL A 415 5.18 5.98 4.20
N ALA A 416 4.84 5.83 2.94
CA ALA A 416 4.15 6.87 2.19
C ALA A 416 2.69 7.06 2.64
N ARG A 417 1.94 5.96 2.75
CA ARG A 417 0.50 5.97 2.98
C ARG A 417 0.11 6.42 4.38
N ILE A 418 1.01 6.40 5.37
CA ILE A 418 0.70 6.87 6.72
C ILE A 418 0.28 8.34 6.74
N SER A 419 0.76 9.17 5.80
CA SER A 419 0.32 10.57 5.64
C SER A 419 -1.18 10.63 5.33
N GLY A 420 -1.65 9.83 4.37
CA GLY A 420 -3.06 9.72 4.03
C GLY A 420 -3.89 9.11 5.17
N TRP A 421 -3.44 8.04 5.81
CA TRP A 421 -4.15 7.45 6.96
C TRP A 421 -4.29 8.44 8.11
N SER A 422 -3.24 9.22 8.40
CA SER A 422 -3.25 10.24 9.44
C SER A 422 -4.26 11.35 9.12
N ALA A 423 -4.28 11.82 7.88
CA ALA A 423 -5.24 12.82 7.41
C ALA A 423 -6.68 12.32 7.56
N HIS A 424 -6.98 11.10 7.07
CA HIS A 424 -8.31 10.50 7.19
C HIS A 424 -8.72 10.23 8.65
N ARG A 425 -7.77 9.86 9.52
CA ARG A 425 -8.05 9.72 10.95
C ARG A 425 -8.45 11.06 11.58
N ILE A 426 -7.70 12.12 11.27
CA ILE A 426 -7.99 13.47 11.78
C ILE A 426 -9.35 13.95 11.26
N GLU A 427 -9.61 13.78 9.96
CA GLU A 427 -10.89 14.12 9.34
C GLU A 427 -12.06 13.37 10.01
N GLU A 428 -11.91 12.06 10.24
CA GLU A 428 -12.90 11.22 10.92
C GLU A 428 -13.18 11.71 12.35
N LEU A 429 -12.16 12.06 13.11
CA LEU A 429 -12.30 12.55 14.49
C LEU A 429 -12.96 13.94 14.54
N ILE A 430 -12.71 14.81 13.56
CA ILE A 430 -13.30 16.14 13.49
C ILE A 430 -14.80 16.06 13.12
N ASN A 431 -15.15 15.19 12.17
CA ASN A 431 -16.49 15.12 11.58
C ASN A 431 -17.33 13.96 12.11
N CYS A 432 -16.71 13.07 12.86
CA CYS A 432 -17.32 11.82 13.28
C CYS A 432 -18.38 12.03 14.34
N GLY A 433 -19.52 11.45 14.10
CA GLY A 433 -20.55 11.34 15.11
C GLY A 433 -20.98 9.92 15.43
N LYS A 434 -20.62 8.95 14.62
CA LYS A 434 -21.19 7.60 14.71
C LYS A 434 -20.18 6.51 14.38
N ILE A 435 -20.16 5.46 15.20
CA ILE A 435 -19.40 4.25 14.90
C ILE A 435 -19.90 3.63 13.57
N ILE A 436 -18.97 3.30 12.68
CA ILE A 436 -19.26 2.63 11.40
C ILE A 436 -19.69 1.20 11.69
N ARG A 437 -20.98 0.91 11.45
CA ARG A 437 -21.60 -0.37 11.78
C ARG A 437 -22.54 -0.82 10.67
N PRO A 438 -22.04 -1.51 9.63
CA PRO A 438 -22.92 -2.06 8.58
C PRO A 438 -23.84 -3.15 9.13
N ALA A 439 -24.98 -3.36 8.46
CA ALA A 439 -25.90 -4.43 8.79
C ALA A 439 -25.44 -5.78 8.22
N TYR A 440 -25.61 -6.83 9.00
CA TYR A 440 -25.44 -8.24 8.57
C TYR A 440 -26.74 -8.99 8.78
N LYS A 441 -27.19 -9.72 7.76
CA LYS A 441 -28.38 -10.56 7.80
C LYS A 441 -28.02 -11.94 8.29
N SER A 442 -28.61 -12.38 9.42
CA SER A 442 -28.55 -13.77 9.84
C SER A 442 -29.43 -14.63 8.92
N ILE A 443 -28.89 -15.75 8.46
CA ILE A 443 -29.58 -16.76 7.64
C ILE A 443 -29.74 -18.09 8.37
N SER A 444 -29.18 -18.20 9.59
CA SER A 444 -29.37 -19.41 10.43
C SER A 444 -30.79 -19.47 10.99
N PRO A 445 -31.42 -20.64 11.00
CA PRO A 445 -32.69 -20.83 11.67
C PRO A 445 -32.52 -20.64 13.18
N HIS A 446 -33.61 -20.29 13.84
CA HIS A 446 -33.67 -20.28 15.31
C HIS A 446 -33.88 -21.72 15.78
N ASN A 447 -32.99 -22.20 16.61
CA ASN A 447 -33.05 -23.52 17.20
C ASN A 447 -33.29 -23.43 18.71
N GLU A 448 -34.00 -24.42 19.27
CA GLU A 448 -34.09 -24.57 20.71
C GLU A 448 -32.77 -25.12 21.28
N TYR A 449 -32.45 -24.70 22.50
CA TYR A 449 -31.27 -25.23 23.18
C TYR A 449 -31.52 -26.67 23.65
N THR A 450 -30.71 -27.58 23.17
CA THR A 450 -30.70 -28.98 23.63
C THR A 450 -29.63 -29.15 24.71
N PRO A 451 -29.97 -29.69 25.91
CA PRO A 451 -28.96 -29.97 26.95
C PRO A 451 -27.86 -30.88 26.47
N LEU A 452 -26.66 -30.73 27.01
CA LEU A 452 -25.47 -31.51 26.58
C LEU A 452 -25.69 -33.03 26.66
N SER A 453 -26.44 -33.48 27.65
CA SER A 453 -26.77 -34.91 27.85
C SER A 453 -27.74 -35.47 26.82
N GLU A 454 -28.35 -34.63 25.99
CA GLU A 454 -29.38 -35.02 25.03
C GLU A 454 -28.95 -34.80 23.55
N ARG A 455 -27.66 -34.49 23.35
CA ARG A 455 -27.06 -34.24 22.01
C ARG A 455 -26.42 -35.48 21.42
#